data_4bd22683e5cdbbcd5afbafd3bef0a8ce
#
_entry.id   4bd22683e5cdbbcd5afbafd3bef0a8ce
#
_cell.length_a   1.000
_cell.length_b   1.000
_cell.length_c   1.000
_cell.angle_alpha   90.00
_cell.angle_beta   90.00
_cell.angle_gamma   90.00
#
_symmetry.space_group_name_H-M   'P 1'
#
loop_
_entity.id
_entity.type
_entity.pdbx_description
1 polymer ?
#
loop_
_entity_poly.entity_id
_entity_poly.type
_entity_poly.pdbx_seq_one_letter_code
_entity_poly.pdbx_strand_id
1 'polypeptide(L)'
;MDRKREPVRALELFCGIGGFAEAACEKADVVAAVDQSEIALSVYRLNRPSTPVKGFNLETVSPAVLADFNADMWWLSPPCQPYTVRGKCRDLEDSRASSLRRILSILPQVRPFSLGLENVEGFAASEARNLLVSVLKSCGYRIREISLCPTRFGVPNRRPRYYLFASLGELGEMDEAKISEYSMRDFLDGRPSPELALPPGIVERFGRGLPTLDPDDRNAYAACFASSYGKALMHSGSYLVHNGGLRRFSPDEILRFHGFPAAFKWPPKLGLRKRWHLAGNSLSVFVLRRALSILPHFK
;
A
#
# COMPACT_ATOMS: atom_id res chain seq x y z
N MET A 1 -2.61 -5.09 -36.09
CA MET A 1 -3.46 -5.78 -35.08
C MET A 1 -2.57 -5.99 -33.86
N ASP A 2 -2.66 -5.10 -32.86
CA ASP A 2 -1.98 -5.28 -31.57
C ASP A 2 -2.58 -6.53 -30.92
N ARG A 3 -1.79 -7.60 -30.82
CA ARG A 3 -2.13 -8.72 -29.94
C ARG A 3 -2.20 -8.17 -28.53
N LYS A 4 -3.40 -8.07 -27.94
CA LYS A 4 -3.53 -7.79 -26.49
C LYS A 4 -2.65 -8.83 -25.79
N ARG A 5 -1.61 -8.38 -25.11
CA ARG A 5 -0.79 -9.26 -24.26
C ARG A 5 -1.71 -9.89 -23.21
N GLU A 6 -1.56 -11.18 -22.98
CA GLU A 6 -2.28 -11.82 -21.87
C GLU A 6 -1.84 -11.19 -20.54
N PRO A 7 -2.77 -10.97 -19.61
CA PRO A 7 -2.43 -10.44 -18.28
C PRO A 7 -1.41 -11.34 -17.58
N VAL A 8 -0.42 -10.74 -16.92
CA VAL A 8 0.56 -11.50 -16.14
C VAL A 8 -0.13 -12.19 -14.96
N ARG A 9 0.18 -13.46 -14.72
CA ARG A 9 -0.30 -14.21 -13.57
C ARG A 9 0.43 -13.73 -12.31
N ALA A 10 -0.26 -13.07 -11.41
CA ALA A 10 0.33 -12.44 -10.23
C ALA A 10 -0.14 -13.09 -8.93
N LEU A 11 0.79 -13.34 -8.00
CA LEU A 11 0.51 -13.71 -6.62
C LEU A 11 0.71 -12.48 -5.74
N GLU A 12 -0.36 -12.02 -5.07
CA GLU A 12 -0.32 -10.87 -4.16
C GLU A 12 -0.16 -11.35 -2.71
N LEU A 13 1.05 -11.21 -2.17
CA LEU A 13 1.41 -11.58 -0.79
C LEU A 13 1.34 -10.36 0.12
N PHE A 14 0.80 -10.52 1.33
CA PHE A 14 0.46 -9.43 2.24
C PHE A 14 -0.51 -8.44 1.58
N CYS A 15 -1.57 -9.00 0.98
CA CYS A 15 -2.43 -8.27 0.05
C CYS A 15 -3.27 -7.17 0.71
N GLY A 16 -3.46 -7.19 2.03
CA GLY A 16 -4.30 -6.22 2.72
C GLY A 16 -5.69 -6.13 2.10
N ILE A 17 -6.07 -4.92 1.68
CA ILE A 17 -7.37 -4.66 1.02
C ILE A 17 -7.28 -4.62 -0.52
N GLY A 18 -6.16 -5.06 -1.12
CA GLY A 18 -6.03 -5.22 -2.58
C GLY A 18 -5.45 -4.01 -3.32
N GLY A 19 -4.49 -3.32 -2.70
CA GLY A 19 -3.88 -2.15 -3.35
C GLY A 19 -3.11 -2.47 -4.62
N PHE A 20 -2.40 -3.61 -4.67
CA PHE A 20 -1.73 -4.05 -5.89
C PHE A 20 -2.77 -4.44 -6.97
N ALA A 21 -3.79 -5.21 -6.61
CA ALA A 21 -4.84 -5.60 -7.55
C ALA A 21 -5.55 -4.38 -8.18
N GLU A 22 -5.74 -3.28 -7.40
CA GLU A 22 -6.27 -2.01 -7.93
C GLU A 22 -5.28 -1.32 -8.88
N ALA A 23 -3.99 -1.35 -8.57
CA ALA A 23 -2.97 -0.69 -9.38
C ALA A 23 -2.68 -1.46 -10.69
N ALA A 24 -2.61 -2.79 -10.62
CA ALA A 24 -2.28 -3.66 -11.73
C ALA A 24 -3.46 -3.87 -12.70
N CYS A 25 -4.71 -3.79 -12.19
CA CYS A 25 -5.96 -3.82 -12.91
C CYS A 25 -5.94 -4.77 -14.13
N GLU A 26 -6.15 -4.27 -15.35
CA GLU A 26 -6.28 -5.07 -16.58
C GLU A 26 -4.96 -5.75 -17.03
N LYS A 27 -3.82 -5.38 -16.45
CA LYS A 27 -2.49 -5.89 -16.84
C LYS A 27 -2.05 -7.13 -16.06
N ALA A 28 -2.72 -7.44 -14.94
CA ALA A 28 -2.43 -8.62 -14.15
C ALA A 28 -3.70 -9.41 -13.82
N ASP A 29 -3.60 -10.73 -13.94
CA ASP A 29 -4.54 -11.70 -13.37
C ASP A 29 -4.00 -12.11 -11.99
N VAL A 30 -4.65 -11.64 -10.91
CA VAL A 30 -4.26 -12.01 -9.54
C VAL A 30 -4.78 -13.40 -9.24
N VAL A 31 -3.93 -14.40 -9.47
CA VAL A 31 -4.25 -15.83 -9.31
C VAL A 31 -4.50 -16.23 -7.87
N ALA A 32 -3.92 -15.52 -6.91
CA ALA A 32 -4.28 -15.57 -5.50
C ALA A 32 -3.82 -14.30 -4.76
N ALA A 33 -4.62 -13.91 -3.76
CA ALA A 33 -4.31 -12.85 -2.79
C ALA A 33 -4.20 -13.46 -1.39
N VAL A 34 -3.08 -13.21 -0.70
CA VAL A 34 -2.76 -13.87 0.57
C VAL A 34 -2.52 -12.83 1.66
N ASP A 35 -3.22 -12.96 2.79
CA ASP A 35 -2.99 -12.17 4.01
C ASP A 35 -3.39 -13.01 5.24
N GLN A 36 -2.91 -12.63 6.42
CA GLN A 36 -3.31 -13.25 7.70
C GLN A 36 -4.55 -12.59 8.31
N SER A 37 -4.88 -11.37 7.88
CA SER A 37 -5.97 -10.58 8.44
C SER A 37 -7.29 -10.90 7.77
N GLU A 38 -8.11 -11.74 8.38
CA GLU A 38 -9.47 -12.03 7.88
C GLU A 38 -10.33 -10.77 7.69
N ILE A 39 -10.07 -9.72 8.47
CA ILE A 39 -10.75 -8.43 8.29
C ILE A 39 -10.34 -7.79 6.96
N ALA A 40 -9.05 -7.79 6.64
CA ALA A 40 -8.56 -7.27 5.36
C ALA A 40 -9.07 -8.13 4.19
N LEU A 41 -9.01 -9.45 4.33
CA LEU A 41 -9.51 -10.39 3.33
C LEU A 41 -11.02 -10.26 3.09
N SER A 42 -11.81 -9.93 4.11
CA SER A 42 -13.25 -9.68 3.93
C SER A 42 -13.52 -8.45 3.06
N VAL A 43 -12.70 -7.40 3.18
CA VAL A 43 -12.75 -6.21 2.31
C VAL A 43 -12.29 -6.56 0.90
N TYR A 44 -11.20 -7.32 0.78
CA TYR A 44 -10.68 -7.77 -0.51
C TYR A 44 -11.72 -8.55 -1.30
N ARG A 45 -12.32 -9.60 -0.70
CA ARG A 45 -13.37 -10.43 -1.34
C ARG A 45 -14.57 -9.62 -1.80
N LEU A 46 -14.96 -8.60 -1.03
CA LEU A 46 -16.10 -7.74 -1.37
C LEU A 46 -15.85 -6.91 -2.64
N ASN A 47 -14.59 -6.49 -2.86
CA ASN A 47 -14.22 -5.63 -3.99
C ASN A 47 -13.68 -6.42 -5.20
N ARG A 48 -13.19 -7.63 -4.98
CA ARG A 48 -12.59 -8.52 -5.98
C ARG A 48 -13.14 -9.96 -5.84
N PRO A 49 -14.44 -10.18 -6.09
CA PRO A 49 -15.09 -11.47 -5.83
C PRO A 49 -14.56 -12.62 -6.69
N SER A 50 -13.98 -12.33 -7.85
CA SER A 50 -13.39 -13.33 -8.74
C SER A 50 -11.97 -13.77 -8.36
N THR A 51 -11.27 -12.99 -7.50
CA THR A 51 -9.89 -13.33 -7.09
C THR A 51 -9.91 -14.36 -5.96
N PRO A 52 -9.19 -15.49 -6.08
CA PRO A 52 -9.01 -16.44 -4.98
C PRO A 52 -8.29 -15.79 -3.80
N VAL A 53 -8.95 -15.71 -2.65
CA VAL A 53 -8.39 -15.09 -1.43
C VAL A 53 -8.09 -16.16 -0.39
N LYS A 54 -6.87 -16.16 0.16
CA LYS A 54 -6.33 -17.18 1.06
C LYS A 54 -5.83 -16.56 2.37
N GLY A 55 -6.30 -17.11 3.50
CA GLY A 55 -5.92 -16.70 4.85
C GLY A 55 -4.91 -17.64 5.46
N PHE A 56 -3.68 -17.76 4.94
CA PHE A 56 -2.69 -18.60 5.61
C PHE A 56 -1.56 -17.80 6.27
N ASN A 57 -0.92 -18.50 7.22
CA ASN A 57 0.27 -17.97 7.85
C ASN A 57 1.48 -18.11 6.92
N LEU A 58 1.98 -16.97 6.41
CA LEU A 58 3.15 -16.92 5.54
C LEU A 58 4.46 -17.31 6.26
N GLU A 59 4.48 -17.38 7.60
CA GLU A 59 5.66 -17.82 8.37
C GLU A 59 5.93 -19.33 8.21
N THR A 60 4.88 -20.11 7.96
CA THR A 60 4.94 -21.56 7.88
C THR A 60 4.62 -22.12 6.49
N VAL A 61 4.37 -21.26 5.50
CA VAL A 61 4.01 -21.68 4.14
C VAL A 61 5.13 -22.52 3.52
N SER A 62 4.76 -23.59 2.82
CA SER A 62 5.74 -24.41 2.09
C SER A 62 6.00 -23.88 0.69
N PRO A 63 7.18 -24.18 0.09
CA PRO A 63 7.50 -23.84 -1.30
C PRO A 63 6.46 -24.38 -2.28
N ALA A 64 5.98 -25.62 -2.09
CA ALA A 64 5.00 -26.26 -2.94
C ALA A 64 3.69 -25.47 -3.01
N VAL A 65 3.18 -24.99 -1.86
CA VAL A 65 1.95 -24.18 -1.83
C VAL A 65 2.07 -22.90 -2.66
N LEU A 66 3.24 -22.24 -2.65
CA LEU A 66 3.43 -21.03 -3.46
C LEU A 66 3.68 -21.35 -4.93
N ALA A 67 4.33 -22.47 -5.23
CA ALA A 67 4.55 -22.94 -6.60
C ALA A 67 3.23 -23.35 -7.28
N ASP A 68 2.30 -23.95 -6.56
CA ASP A 68 1.00 -24.41 -7.06
C ASP A 68 0.13 -23.27 -7.64
N PHE A 69 0.37 -22.01 -7.24
CA PHE A 69 -0.31 -20.86 -7.86
C PHE A 69 0.16 -20.59 -9.28
N ASN A 70 1.31 -21.13 -9.69
CA ASN A 70 1.87 -20.96 -11.02
C ASN A 70 1.86 -19.48 -11.46
N ALA A 71 2.37 -18.61 -10.59
CA ALA A 71 2.40 -17.17 -10.79
C ALA A 71 3.75 -16.73 -11.38
N ASP A 72 3.71 -15.94 -12.46
CA ASP A 72 4.89 -15.37 -13.10
C ASP A 72 5.46 -14.19 -12.31
N MET A 73 4.60 -13.55 -11.53
CA MET A 73 4.95 -12.37 -10.74
C MET A 73 4.52 -12.52 -9.29
N TRP A 74 5.38 -12.10 -8.36
CA TRP A 74 5.01 -11.92 -6.96
C TRP A 74 5.01 -10.43 -6.60
N TRP A 75 3.94 -9.98 -5.95
CA TRP A 75 3.89 -8.67 -5.29
C TRP A 75 3.89 -8.85 -3.78
N LEU A 76 4.74 -8.07 -3.08
CA LEU A 76 4.90 -8.14 -1.63
C LEU A 76 4.69 -6.78 -0.99
N SER A 77 3.80 -6.70 0.01
CA SER A 77 3.65 -5.51 0.89
C SER A 77 3.76 -5.94 2.36
N PRO A 78 4.96 -6.41 2.81
CA PRO A 78 5.14 -6.98 4.13
C PRO A 78 4.97 -5.94 5.25
N PRO A 79 4.68 -6.36 6.50
CA PRO A 79 4.49 -5.47 7.63
C PRO A 79 5.62 -4.45 7.77
N CYS A 80 5.27 -3.17 7.92
CA CYS A 80 6.23 -2.06 7.98
C CYS A 80 6.76 -1.76 9.40
N GLN A 81 6.08 -2.27 10.44
CA GLN A 81 6.39 -1.94 11.84
C GLN A 81 7.84 -2.25 12.25
N PRO A 82 8.52 -3.32 11.74
CA PRO A 82 9.93 -3.55 12.03
C PRO A 82 10.86 -2.41 11.59
N TYR A 83 10.46 -1.64 10.57
CA TYR A 83 11.30 -0.66 9.86
C TYR A 83 10.87 0.79 10.08
N THR A 84 9.82 1.05 10.89
CA THR A 84 9.37 2.42 11.15
C THR A 84 10.27 3.10 12.17
N VAL A 85 10.64 4.37 11.90
CA VAL A 85 11.47 5.23 12.79
C VAL A 85 10.90 5.35 14.21
N ARG A 86 9.59 5.16 14.39
CA ARG A 86 8.89 5.20 15.70
C ARG A 86 8.72 3.83 16.33
N GLY A 87 9.10 2.76 15.65
CA GLY A 87 9.12 1.40 16.18
C GLY A 87 10.40 1.14 16.99
N LYS A 88 10.51 -0.07 17.54
CA LYS A 88 11.73 -0.51 18.23
C LYS A 88 12.88 -0.79 17.23
N CYS A 89 12.68 -0.56 15.94
CA CYS A 89 13.63 -0.79 14.84
C CYS A 89 14.40 -2.12 14.98
N ARG A 90 13.67 -3.20 15.35
CA ARG A 90 14.28 -4.51 15.56
C ARG A 90 14.60 -5.27 14.27
N ASP A 91 14.17 -4.70 13.13
CA ASP A 91 14.45 -5.24 11.80
C ASP A 91 14.14 -6.75 11.70
N LEU A 92 15.09 -7.57 11.31
CA LEU A 92 14.93 -9.02 11.18
C LEU A 92 14.69 -9.75 12.52
N GLU A 93 15.03 -9.15 13.66
CA GLU A 93 14.75 -9.72 14.99
C GLU A 93 13.28 -9.51 15.42
N ASP A 94 12.54 -8.65 14.76
CA ASP A 94 11.11 -8.47 15.02
C ASP A 94 10.34 -9.70 14.49
N SER A 95 9.47 -10.28 15.35
CA SER A 95 8.66 -11.44 14.96
C SER A 95 7.81 -11.18 13.71
N ARG A 96 7.43 -9.92 13.45
CA ARG A 96 6.66 -9.53 12.27
C ARG A 96 7.47 -9.58 10.96
N ALA A 97 8.81 -9.68 11.03
CA ALA A 97 9.66 -9.91 9.87
C ALA A 97 9.78 -11.39 9.49
N SER A 98 9.30 -12.32 10.33
CA SER A 98 9.41 -13.78 10.11
C SER A 98 8.74 -14.22 8.80
N SER A 99 7.57 -13.67 8.48
CA SER A 99 6.88 -13.96 7.22
C SER A 99 7.71 -13.55 5.99
N LEU A 100 8.32 -12.35 6.00
CA LEU A 100 9.20 -11.93 4.91
C LEU A 100 10.43 -12.83 4.81
N ARG A 101 11.10 -13.15 5.94
CA ARG A 101 12.25 -14.09 5.94
C ARG A 101 11.86 -15.44 5.34
N ARG A 102 10.67 -15.95 5.69
CA ARG A 102 10.16 -17.20 5.13
C ARG A 102 9.99 -17.12 3.61
N ILE A 103 9.35 -16.07 3.10
CA ILE A 103 9.20 -15.85 1.66
C ILE A 103 10.57 -15.77 0.95
N LEU A 104 11.55 -15.07 1.53
CA LEU A 104 12.89 -14.99 0.98
C LEU A 104 13.63 -16.35 0.95
N SER A 105 13.39 -17.22 1.93
CA SER A 105 13.94 -18.59 1.93
C SER A 105 13.32 -19.49 0.86
N ILE A 106 12.10 -19.21 0.43
CA ILE A 106 11.38 -19.95 -0.61
C ILE A 106 11.73 -19.44 -2.01
N LEU A 107 12.05 -18.17 -2.13
CA LEU A 107 12.26 -17.49 -3.41
C LEU A 107 13.22 -18.23 -4.37
N PRO A 108 14.38 -18.78 -3.92
CA PRO A 108 15.28 -19.53 -4.81
C PRO A 108 14.66 -20.81 -5.41
N GLN A 109 13.69 -21.41 -4.73
CA GLN A 109 13.06 -22.67 -5.13
C GLN A 109 11.92 -22.45 -6.14
N VAL A 110 11.08 -21.42 -5.93
CA VAL A 110 9.92 -21.12 -6.80
C VAL A 110 10.31 -20.18 -7.93
N ARG A 111 11.11 -19.17 -7.64
CA ARG A 111 11.75 -18.27 -8.60
C ARG A 111 10.81 -17.69 -9.65
N PRO A 112 9.79 -16.87 -9.27
CA PRO A 112 8.89 -16.24 -10.23
C PRO A 112 9.69 -15.36 -11.21
N PHE A 113 9.18 -15.12 -12.43
CA PHE A 113 9.89 -14.33 -13.43
C PHE A 113 10.14 -12.89 -12.98
N SER A 114 9.21 -12.31 -12.23
CA SER A 114 9.36 -10.96 -11.66
C SER A 114 8.82 -10.86 -10.23
N LEU A 115 9.32 -9.87 -9.49
CA LEU A 115 8.93 -9.57 -8.14
C LEU A 115 8.87 -8.06 -7.93
N GLY A 116 7.84 -7.59 -7.20
CA GLY A 116 7.75 -6.23 -6.71
C GLY A 116 7.56 -6.21 -5.20
N LEU A 117 8.11 -5.20 -4.54
CA LEU A 117 7.92 -4.98 -3.10
C LEU A 117 7.69 -3.50 -2.81
N GLU A 118 6.75 -3.22 -1.90
CA GLU A 118 6.53 -1.89 -1.32
C GLU A 118 6.73 -1.92 0.18
N ASN A 119 7.36 -0.87 0.74
CA ASN A 119 7.45 -0.66 2.18
C ASN A 119 7.67 0.82 2.53
N VAL A 120 7.76 1.14 3.82
CA VAL A 120 8.15 2.48 4.30
C VAL A 120 9.60 2.80 3.92
N GLU A 121 9.94 4.11 3.84
CA GLU A 121 11.30 4.54 3.48
C GLU A 121 12.40 3.93 4.37
N GLY A 122 12.12 3.75 5.67
CA GLY A 122 13.08 3.14 6.60
C GLY A 122 13.51 1.72 6.21
N PHE A 123 12.73 1.02 5.38
CA PHE A 123 13.12 -0.28 4.85
C PHE A 123 14.39 -0.21 3.99
N ALA A 124 14.64 0.89 3.28
CA ALA A 124 15.82 1.08 2.44
C ALA A 124 17.15 0.91 3.20
N ALA A 125 17.17 1.22 4.49
CA ALA A 125 18.37 1.13 5.34
C ALA A 125 18.38 -0.14 6.23
N SER A 126 17.42 -1.09 6.03
CA SER A 126 17.24 -2.25 6.88
C SER A 126 18.11 -3.45 6.46
N GLU A 127 18.38 -4.34 7.41
CA GLU A 127 19.00 -5.65 7.14
C GLU A 127 18.06 -6.53 6.28
N ALA A 128 16.75 -6.39 6.47
CA ALA A 128 15.76 -7.09 5.66
C ALA A 128 15.86 -6.71 4.18
N ARG A 129 16.11 -5.43 3.86
CA ARG A 129 16.40 -5.00 2.48
C ARG A 129 17.69 -5.61 1.96
N ASN A 130 18.76 -5.65 2.77
CA ASN A 130 20.04 -6.22 2.37
C ASN A 130 19.90 -7.72 2.09
N LEU A 131 19.17 -8.46 2.94
CA LEU A 131 18.85 -9.86 2.73
C LEU A 131 18.05 -10.07 1.43
N LEU A 132 16.97 -9.29 1.21
CA LEU A 132 16.17 -9.36 -0.01
C LEU A 132 17.02 -9.16 -1.27
N VAL A 133 17.85 -8.11 -1.31
CA VAL A 133 18.71 -7.80 -2.45
C VAL A 133 19.74 -8.90 -2.66
N SER A 134 20.33 -9.45 -1.59
CA SER A 134 21.28 -10.56 -1.66
C SER A 134 20.65 -11.81 -2.29
N VAL A 135 19.47 -12.21 -1.81
CA VAL A 135 18.72 -13.36 -2.34
C VAL A 135 18.34 -13.15 -3.80
N LEU A 136 17.82 -11.98 -4.17
CA LEU A 136 17.46 -11.68 -5.54
C LEU A 136 18.68 -11.74 -6.48
N LYS A 137 19.81 -11.16 -6.08
CA LYS A 137 21.06 -11.20 -6.86
C LYS A 137 21.57 -12.63 -7.04
N SER A 138 21.55 -13.44 -5.98
CA SER A 138 21.99 -14.86 -6.06
C SER A 138 21.09 -15.68 -6.98
N CYS A 139 19.82 -15.30 -7.15
CA CYS A 139 18.89 -15.91 -8.08
C CYS A 139 18.96 -15.33 -9.51
N GLY A 140 19.85 -14.38 -9.78
CA GLY A 140 20.07 -13.81 -11.12
C GLY A 140 19.08 -12.72 -11.51
N TYR A 141 18.35 -12.10 -10.56
CA TYR A 141 17.46 -10.98 -10.87
C TYR A 141 18.23 -9.69 -11.13
N ARG A 142 17.75 -8.93 -12.10
CA ARG A 142 18.02 -7.50 -12.24
C ARG A 142 17.15 -6.76 -11.26
N ILE A 143 17.66 -5.73 -10.59
CA ILE A 143 16.97 -5.04 -9.50
C ILE A 143 16.97 -3.54 -9.77
N ARG A 144 15.83 -2.90 -9.52
CA ARG A 144 15.68 -1.44 -9.46
C ARG A 144 15.00 -1.06 -8.16
N GLU A 145 15.60 -0.13 -7.44
CA GLU A 145 15.08 0.42 -6.19
C GLU A 145 14.77 1.90 -6.40
N ILE A 146 13.63 2.36 -5.88
CA ILE A 146 13.20 3.76 -6.02
C ILE A 146 12.35 4.18 -4.82
N SER A 147 12.54 5.42 -4.36
CA SER A 147 11.66 6.05 -3.38
C SER A 147 10.68 6.98 -4.08
N LEU A 148 9.38 6.80 -3.85
CA LEU A 148 8.31 7.55 -4.51
C LEU A 148 7.33 8.11 -3.49
N CYS A 149 6.80 9.30 -3.79
CA CYS A 149 5.75 9.94 -3.02
C CYS A 149 4.58 10.32 -3.94
N PRO A 150 3.31 10.19 -3.52
CA PRO A 150 2.15 10.63 -4.31
C PRO A 150 2.23 12.09 -4.76
N THR A 151 2.90 12.95 -3.99
CA THR A 151 3.10 14.35 -4.34
C THR A 151 3.86 14.55 -5.67
N ARG A 152 4.73 13.59 -6.05
CA ARG A 152 5.40 13.60 -7.37
C ARG A 152 4.41 13.49 -8.53
N PHE A 153 3.24 12.94 -8.28
CA PHE A 153 2.18 12.70 -9.27
C PHE A 153 0.99 13.65 -9.09
N GLY A 154 1.19 14.78 -8.39
CA GLY A 154 0.19 15.82 -8.20
C GLY A 154 -0.85 15.51 -7.12
N VAL A 155 -0.75 14.38 -6.42
CA VAL A 155 -1.68 14.04 -5.32
C VAL A 155 -1.25 14.77 -4.05
N PRO A 156 -2.12 15.58 -3.40
CA PRO A 156 -1.76 16.36 -2.22
C PRO A 156 -1.69 15.52 -0.94
N ASN A 157 -0.92 14.43 -0.97
CA ASN A 157 -0.66 13.55 0.17
C ASN A 157 0.82 13.18 0.25
N ARG A 158 1.49 13.60 1.33
CA ARG A 158 2.90 13.29 1.58
C ARG A 158 3.01 11.91 2.21
N ARG A 159 3.24 10.89 1.36
CA ARG A 159 3.37 9.48 1.73
C ARG A 159 4.55 8.84 1.01
N PRO A 160 5.79 9.18 1.37
CA PRO A 160 6.95 8.57 0.74
C PRO A 160 7.05 7.08 1.08
N ARG A 161 7.41 6.26 0.06
CA ARG A 161 7.55 4.80 0.17
C ARG A 161 8.70 4.31 -0.67
N TYR A 162 9.35 3.28 -0.16
CA TYR A 162 10.36 2.51 -0.87
C TYR A 162 9.68 1.45 -1.73
N TYR A 163 10.15 1.32 -2.96
CA TYR A 163 9.76 0.29 -3.91
C TYR A 163 10.99 -0.44 -4.41
N LEU A 164 10.87 -1.75 -4.57
CA LEU A 164 11.86 -2.59 -5.26
C LEU A 164 11.14 -3.36 -6.36
N PHE A 165 11.73 -3.36 -7.54
CA PHE A 165 11.31 -4.14 -8.70
C PHE A 165 12.46 -5.06 -9.10
N ALA A 166 12.16 -6.33 -9.32
CA ALA A 166 13.14 -7.34 -9.73
C ALA A 166 12.59 -8.17 -10.88
N SER A 167 13.44 -8.52 -11.85
CA SER A 167 13.07 -9.36 -12.99
C SER A 167 14.24 -10.21 -13.48
N LEU A 168 13.95 -11.40 -13.96
CA LEU A 168 14.90 -12.24 -14.70
C LEU A 168 15.13 -11.70 -16.11
N GLY A 169 14.19 -10.89 -16.63
CA GLY A 169 14.31 -10.15 -17.87
C GLY A 169 14.81 -8.70 -17.64
N GLU A 170 14.72 -7.89 -18.68
CA GLU A 170 15.11 -6.48 -18.62
C GLU A 170 14.07 -5.64 -17.91
N LEU A 171 14.52 -4.78 -17.00
CA LEU A 171 13.68 -3.76 -16.38
C LEU A 171 13.50 -2.58 -17.34
N GLY A 172 12.32 -1.97 -17.29
CA GLY A 172 11.99 -0.77 -18.05
C GLY A 172 12.25 0.51 -17.27
N GLU A 173 11.88 1.63 -17.90
CA GLU A 173 11.81 2.91 -17.24
C GLU A 173 10.40 3.09 -16.61
N MET A 174 10.34 3.91 -15.57
CA MET A 174 9.07 4.27 -14.97
C MET A 174 8.29 5.19 -15.93
N ASP A 175 6.97 4.97 -16.03
CA ASP A 175 6.09 5.89 -16.73
C ASP A 175 6.05 7.24 -16.00
N GLU A 176 6.66 8.25 -16.60
CA GLU A 176 6.66 9.65 -16.14
C GLU A 176 5.54 10.48 -16.77
N ALA A 177 4.39 9.85 -17.08
CA ALA A 177 3.23 10.54 -17.62
C ALA A 177 2.91 11.83 -16.82
N LYS A 178 2.41 12.82 -17.54
CA LYS A 178 2.11 14.17 -17.00
C LYS A 178 1.45 14.08 -15.62
N ILE A 179 2.01 14.82 -14.68
CA ILE A 179 1.44 15.03 -13.35
C ILE A 179 0.07 15.69 -13.52
N SER A 180 -0.98 15.07 -12.98
CA SER A 180 -2.27 15.72 -12.86
C SER A 180 -2.24 16.62 -11.63
N GLU A 181 -2.63 17.87 -11.77
CA GLU A 181 -2.79 18.77 -10.63
C GLU A 181 -4.16 18.48 -9.98
N TYR A 182 -4.12 17.81 -8.85
CA TYR A 182 -5.29 17.59 -8.02
C TYR A 182 -5.38 18.67 -6.94
N SER A 183 -6.59 19.16 -6.69
CA SER A 183 -6.88 19.95 -5.50
C SER A 183 -7.18 19.05 -4.31
N MET A 184 -7.04 19.57 -3.09
CA MET A 184 -7.46 18.85 -1.88
C MET A 184 -8.95 18.44 -1.96
N ARG A 185 -9.80 19.31 -2.52
CA ARG A 185 -11.23 19.10 -2.65
C ARG A 185 -11.62 17.91 -3.51
N ASP A 186 -10.80 17.51 -4.48
CA ASP A 186 -11.06 16.35 -5.36
C ASP A 186 -11.13 15.04 -4.57
N PHE A 187 -10.57 15.02 -3.37
CA PHE A 187 -10.51 13.85 -2.51
C PHE A 187 -11.53 13.88 -1.35
N LEU A 188 -12.27 14.99 -1.16
CA LEU A 188 -13.13 15.15 -0.01
C LEU A 188 -14.58 14.71 -0.28
N ASP A 189 -15.25 14.32 0.80
CA ASP A 189 -16.69 14.06 0.80
C ASP A 189 -17.45 15.39 0.74
N GLY A 190 -18.41 15.51 -0.17
CA GLY A 190 -19.26 16.70 -0.25
C GLY A 190 -20.13 16.94 1.00
N ARG A 191 -20.46 15.84 1.70
CA ARG A 191 -21.23 15.85 2.97
C ARG A 191 -20.59 14.86 3.94
N PRO A 192 -19.55 15.29 4.70
CA PRO A 192 -18.89 14.41 5.65
C PRO A 192 -19.81 14.06 6.82
N SER A 193 -19.69 12.81 7.32
CA SER A 193 -20.43 12.35 8.50
C SER A 193 -20.08 13.21 9.74
N PRO A 194 -21.07 13.60 10.57
CA PRO A 194 -20.83 14.32 11.82
C PRO A 194 -19.88 13.60 12.80
N GLU A 195 -19.80 12.27 12.75
CA GLU A 195 -18.90 11.48 13.61
C GLU A 195 -17.40 11.74 13.34
N LEU A 196 -17.06 12.37 12.21
CA LEU A 196 -15.70 12.74 11.87
C LEU A 196 -15.23 14.00 12.61
N ALA A 197 -16.14 14.81 13.14
CA ALA A 197 -15.82 16.02 13.91
C ALA A 197 -15.00 15.68 15.14
N LEU A 198 -13.97 16.50 15.44
CA LEU A 198 -13.28 16.40 16.72
C LEU A 198 -14.10 17.09 17.80
N PRO A 199 -14.23 16.47 19.00
CA PRO A 199 -14.90 17.12 20.12
C PRO A 199 -14.23 18.47 20.45
N PRO A 200 -15.01 19.53 20.79
CA PRO A 200 -14.47 20.86 21.09
C PRO A 200 -13.35 20.86 22.12
N GLY A 201 -13.47 20.11 23.21
CA GLY A 201 -12.43 19.99 24.24
C GLY A 201 -11.13 19.36 23.75
N ILE A 202 -11.17 18.51 22.69
CA ILE A 202 -9.95 18.00 22.04
C ILE A 202 -9.31 19.11 21.20
N VAL A 203 -10.12 19.89 20.48
CA VAL A 203 -9.62 21.00 19.65
C VAL A 203 -8.99 22.06 20.52
N GLU A 204 -9.61 22.43 21.63
CA GLU A 204 -9.12 23.42 22.61
C GLU A 204 -7.77 22.98 23.20
N ARG A 205 -7.67 21.72 23.63
CA ARG A 205 -6.49 21.19 24.30
C ARG A 205 -5.32 20.88 23.37
N PHE A 206 -5.58 20.38 22.18
CA PHE A 206 -4.55 19.83 21.28
C PHE A 206 -4.51 20.50 19.91
N GLY A 207 -5.49 21.33 19.55
CA GLY A 207 -5.67 21.87 18.19
C GLY A 207 -4.42 22.56 17.64
N ARG A 208 -3.68 23.33 18.46
CA ARG A 208 -2.44 24.01 18.03
C ARG A 208 -1.32 23.06 17.63
N GLY A 209 -1.31 21.83 18.12
CA GLY A 209 -0.30 20.80 17.80
C GLY A 209 -0.73 19.82 16.72
N LEU A 210 -1.98 19.89 16.23
CA LEU A 210 -2.48 19.02 15.19
C LEU A 210 -2.08 19.57 13.80
N PRO A 211 -1.64 18.72 12.87
CA PRO A 211 -1.40 19.14 11.48
C PRO A 211 -2.74 19.40 10.78
N THR A 212 -3.20 20.63 10.85
CA THR A 212 -4.46 21.09 10.28
C THR A 212 -4.28 21.58 8.85
N LEU A 213 -5.30 21.37 8.03
CA LEU A 213 -5.31 21.76 6.62
C LEU A 213 -6.59 22.54 6.32
N ASP A 214 -6.42 23.64 5.59
CA ASP A 214 -7.49 24.32 4.89
C ASP A 214 -7.66 23.62 3.53
N PRO A 215 -8.86 23.10 3.20
CA PRO A 215 -9.07 22.44 1.92
C PRO A 215 -8.99 23.39 0.71
N ASP A 216 -9.02 24.70 0.93
CA ASP A 216 -8.90 25.72 -0.11
C ASP A 216 -7.46 26.21 -0.32
N ASP A 217 -6.54 25.85 0.56
CA ASP A 217 -5.13 26.13 0.35
C ASP A 217 -4.55 25.17 -0.70
N ARG A 218 -4.23 25.71 -1.88
CA ARG A 218 -3.65 24.96 -3.00
C ARG A 218 -2.28 24.35 -2.70
N ASN A 219 -1.59 24.86 -1.67
CA ASN A 219 -0.28 24.36 -1.24
C ASN A 219 -0.39 23.36 -0.09
N ALA A 220 -1.59 23.07 0.38
CA ALA A 220 -1.79 22.12 1.46
C ALA A 220 -1.53 20.67 1.03
N TYR A 221 -0.75 19.96 1.84
CA TYR A 221 -0.49 18.52 1.65
C TYR A 221 -0.88 17.76 2.91
N ALA A 222 -1.76 16.79 2.78
CA ALA A 222 -2.07 15.88 3.88
C ALA A 222 -0.82 15.08 4.26
N ALA A 223 -0.55 15.00 5.57
CA ALA A 223 0.48 14.12 6.10
C ALA A 223 0.10 12.64 5.85
N CYS A 224 1.10 11.76 5.93
CA CYS A 224 0.88 10.32 5.78
C CYS A 224 -0.15 9.81 6.79
N PHE A 225 -1.27 9.31 6.33
CA PHE A 225 -2.25 8.62 7.16
C PHE A 225 -1.68 7.28 7.60
N ALA A 226 -1.47 7.14 8.91
CA ALA A 226 -0.99 5.91 9.52
C ALA A 226 -2.16 4.98 9.89
N SER A 227 -1.89 3.70 10.09
CA SER A 227 -2.89 2.73 10.61
C SER A 227 -3.45 3.08 11.99
N SER A 228 -2.78 3.96 12.72
CA SER A 228 -3.23 4.49 14.02
C SER A 228 -4.15 5.71 13.92
N TYR A 229 -4.51 6.20 12.74
CA TYR A 229 -5.22 7.48 12.56
C TYR A 229 -6.51 7.59 13.35
N GLY A 230 -7.33 6.57 13.40
CA GLY A 230 -8.54 6.56 14.23
C GLY A 230 -8.32 6.34 15.73
N LYS A 231 -7.06 6.10 16.16
CA LYS A 231 -6.68 5.78 17.53
C LYS A 231 -5.84 6.88 18.18
N ALA A 232 -4.84 7.37 17.45
CA ALA A 232 -3.90 8.40 17.91
C ALA A 232 -4.27 9.75 17.31
N LEU A 233 -4.20 10.83 18.10
CA LEU A 233 -4.39 12.19 17.61
C LEU A 233 -3.12 12.73 16.93
N MET A 234 -1.98 12.51 17.59
CA MET A 234 -0.70 13.04 17.12
C MET A 234 -0.01 12.09 16.17
N HIS A 235 0.65 12.65 15.16
CA HIS A 235 1.55 11.91 14.26
C HIS A 235 0.92 10.74 13.47
N SER A 236 -0.39 10.77 13.28
CA SER A 236 -1.10 9.71 12.57
C SER A 236 -1.72 10.14 11.25
N GLY A 237 -1.71 11.42 10.92
CA GLY A 237 -2.29 12.04 9.75
C GLY A 237 -2.65 13.49 10.00
N SER A 238 -3.31 14.12 9.06
CA SER A 238 -3.80 15.50 9.14
C SER A 238 -5.28 15.58 9.50
N TYR A 239 -5.72 16.79 9.83
CA TYR A 239 -7.11 17.15 10.15
C TYR A 239 -7.56 18.29 9.25
N LEU A 240 -8.85 18.31 8.91
CA LEU A 240 -9.42 19.37 8.08
C LEU A 240 -10.09 20.43 8.94
N VAL A 241 -9.88 21.70 8.57
CA VAL A 241 -10.71 22.79 9.01
C VAL A 241 -12.11 22.62 8.40
N HIS A 242 -13.16 22.61 9.21
CA HIS A 242 -14.52 22.39 8.78
C HIS A 242 -15.52 23.03 9.73
N ASN A 243 -16.39 23.92 9.22
CA ASN A 243 -17.45 24.59 9.97
C ASN A 243 -16.99 25.22 11.30
N GLY A 244 -15.85 25.93 11.28
CA GLY A 244 -15.28 26.57 12.46
C GLY A 244 -14.62 25.63 13.48
N GLY A 245 -14.53 24.33 13.18
CA GLY A 245 -13.87 23.31 13.99
C GLY A 245 -12.90 22.47 13.18
N LEU A 246 -12.52 21.32 13.73
CA LEU A 246 -11.66 20.35 13.07
C LEU A 246 -12.38 19.01 12.90
N ARG A 247 -12.12 18.34 11.77
CA ARG A 247 -12.58 16.97 11.55
C ARG A 247 -11.47 16.04 11.08
N ARG A 248 -11.67 14.76 11.28
CA ARG A 248 -10.87 13.72 10.63
C ARG A 248 -11.24 13.59 9.16
N PHE A 249 -10.30 13.09 8.35
CA PHE A 249 -10.62 12.54 7.05
C PHE A 249 -11.41 11.24 7.23
N SER A 250 -12.39 11.00 6.36
CA SER A 250 -13.07 9.70 6.32
C SER A 250 -12.14 8.60 5.78
N PRO A 251 -12.40 7.31 6.05
CA PRO A 251 -11.66 6.23 5.41
C PRO A 251 -11.74 6.27 3.89
N ASP A 252 -12.88 6.70 3.33
CA ASP A 252 -13.11 6.79 1.89
C ASP A 252 -12.30 7.95 1.28
N GLU A 253 -12.20 9.09 1.98
CA GLU A 253 -11.33 10.20 1.59
C GLU A 253 -9.86 9.74 1.56
N ILE A 254 -9.40 8.98 2.56
CA ILE A 254 -8.04 8.43 2.60
C ILE A 254 -7.80 7.46 1.44
N LEU A 255 -8.77 6.59 1.13
CA LEU A 255 -8.66 5.68 -0.01
C LEU A 255 -8.59 6.43 -1.34
N ARG A 256 -9.34 7.54 -1.50
CA ARG A 256 -9.22 8.39 -2.69
C ARG A 256 -7.82 8.99 -2.82
N PHE A 257 -7.20 9.48 -1.74
CA PHE A 257 -5.79 9.91 -1.75
C PHE A 257 -4.84 8.80 -2.16
N HIS A 258 -5.18 7.55 -1.85
CA HIS A 258 -4.42 6.40 -2.31
C HIS A 258 -4.75 5.97 -3.75
N GLY A 259 -5.78 6.52 -4.39
CA GLY A 259 -6.17 6.22 -5.76
C GLY A 259 -7.09 5.01 -5.92
N PHE A 260 -7.74 4.58 -4.83
CA PHE A 260 -8.81 3.58 -4.92
C PHE A 260 -10.05 4.19 -5.58
N PRO A 261 -10.83 3.38 -6.31
CA PRO A 261 -12.03 3.88 -7.01
C PRO A 261 -13.12 4.30 -6.02
N ALA A 262 -13.95 5.26 -6.42
CA ALA A 262 -15.10 5.70 -5.62
C ALA A 262 -16.12 4.58 -5.33
N ALA A 263 -16.14 3.54 -6.18
CA ALA A 263 -16.99 2.36 -6.02
C ALA A 263 -16.46 1.34 -4.99
N PHE A 264 -15.29 1.60 -4.36
CA PHE A 264 -14.71 0.71 -3.36
C PHE A 264 -15.63 0.58 -2.13
N LYS A 265 -15.84 -0.63 -1.65
CA LYS A 265 -16.85 -0.95 -0.63
C LYS A 265 -16.21 -1.49 0.65
N TRP A 266 -16.84 -1.14 1.76
CA TRP A 266 -16.54 -1.70 3.07
C TRP A 266 -17.64 -2.70 3.49
N PRO A 267 -17.31 -3.80 4.17
CA PRO A 267 -18.31 -4.67 4.79
C PRO A 267 -19.23 -3.84 5.72
N PRO A 268 -20.56 -4.03 5.68
CA PRO A 268 -21.52 -3.18 6.39
C PRO A 268 -21.26 -3.06 7.91
N LYS A 269 -20.80 -4.15 8.53
CA LYS A 269 -20.53 -4.21 9.99
C LYS A 269 -19.13 -3.74 10.37
N LEU A 270 -18.30 -3.30 9.42
CA LEU A 270 -16.94 -2.88 9.70
C LEU A 270 -16.94 -1.45 10.27
N GLY A 271 -16.63 -1.32 11.55
CA GLY A 271 -16.63 -0.03 12.25
C GLY A 271 -15.53 0.91 11.74
N LEU A 272 -15.78 2.21 11.86
CA LEU A 272 -14.98 3.33 11.36
C LEU A 272 -13.48 3.20 11.73
N ARG A 273 -13.18 2.83 12.98
CA ARG A 273 -11.78 2.66 13.45
C ARG A 273 -11.01 1.58 12.70
N LYS A 274 -11.68 0.48 12.35
CA LYS A 274 -11.07 -0.60 11.56
C LYS A 274 -10.87 -0.18 10.10
N ARG A 275 -11.82 0.60 9.53
CA ARG A 275 -11.68 1.16 8.18
C ARG A 275 -10.48 2.09 8.09
N TRP A 276 -10.28 3.01 9.05
CA TRP A 276 -9.07 3.85 9.12
C TRP A 276 -7.79 3.04 9.22
N HIS A 277 -7.78 1.99 10.04
CA HIS A 277 -6.63 1.11 10.19
C HIS A 277 -6.23 0.46 8.85
N LEU A 278 -7.20 -0.07 8.13
CA LEU A 278 -6.99 -0.72 6.83
C LEU A 278 -6.57 0.28 5.74
N ALA A 279 -7.24 1.43 5.67
CA ALA A 279 -6.89 2.50 4.73
C ALA A 279 -5.45 3.00 4.96
N GLY A 280 -5.06 3.24 6.23
CA GLY A 280 -3.72 3.70 6.59
C GLY A 280 -2.61 2.68 6.29
N ASN A 281 -2.92 1.38 6.30
CA ASN A 281 -1.99 0.30 5.93
C ASN A 281 -1.92 0.06 4.41
N SER A 282 -2.82 0.63 3.63
CA SER A 282 -2.82 0.40 2.19
C SER A 282 -1.73 1.18 1.46
N LEU A 283 -1.38 0.74 0.27
CA LEU A 283 -0.43 1.41 -0.62
C LEU A 283 -1.10 2.47 -1.51
N SER A 284 -0.29 3.30 -2.17
CA SER A 284 -0.78 4.25 -3.17
C SER A 284 -0.92 3.59 -4.55
N VAL A 285 -2.15 3.40 -4.98
CA VAL A 285 -2.52 2.90 -6.32
C VAL A 285 -1.99 3.86 -7.40
N PHE A 286 -2.08 5.18 -7.19
CA PHE A 286 -1.55 6.18 -8.12
C PHE A 286 -0.07 5.98 -8.42
N VAL A 287 0.73 5.82 -7.36
CA VAL A 287 2.17 5.63 -7.48
C VAL A 287 2.48 4.28 -8.11
N LEU A 288 1.86 3.22 -7.59
CA LEU A 288 2.16 1.87 -8.04
C LEU A 288 1.77 1.63 -9.50
N ARG A 289 0.64 2.16 -9.96
CA ARG A 289 0.20 2.04 -11.37
C ARG A 289 1.25 2.55 -12.36
N ARG A 290 1.95 3.62 -12.01
CA ARG A 290 3.06 4.15 -12.81
C ARG A 290 4.34 3.34 -12.64
N ALA A 291 4.69 3.00 -11.42
CA ALA A 291 5.93 2.30 -11.12
C ALA A 291 5.95 0.86 -11.67
N LEU A 292 4.80 0.23 -11.87
CA LEU A 292 4.71 -1.11 -12.46
C LEU A 292 5.29 -1.17 -13.89
N SER A 293 5.32 -0.06 -14.65
CA SER A 293 5.95 -0.02 -15.99
C SER A 293 7.45 -0.38 -15.97
N ILE A 294 8.09 -0.35 -14.81
CA ILE A 294 9.47 -0.83 -14.62
C ILE A 294 9.56 -2.34 -14.90
N LEU A 295 8.51 -3.10 -14.60
CA LEU A 295 8.47 -4.54 -14.87
C LEU A 295 8.10 -4.83 -16.32
N PRO A 296 8.71 -5.83 -16.96
CA PRO A 296 8.52 -6.12 -18.39
C PRO A 296 7.08 -6.46 -18.78
N HIS A 297 6.29 -7.01 -17.88
CA HIS A 297 4.90 -7.36 -18.12
C HIS A 297 3.95 -6.16 -18.22
N PHE A 298 4.37 -4.99 -17.72
CA PHE A 298 3.52 -3.80 -17.62
C PHE A 298 3.91 -2.68 -18.61
N LYS A 299 4.80 -3.00 -19.54
CA LYS A 299 5.22 -2.10 -20.64
C LYS A 299 4.12 -1.97 -21.69
#